data_0fbd3561487752fa0aef63872dd54eaf
#
_entry.id   0fbd3561487752fa0aef63872dd54eaf
#
_cell.length_a   1.000
_cell.length_b   1.000
_cell.length_c   1.000
_cell.angle_alpha   90.00
_cell.angle_beta   90.00
_cell.angle_gamma   90.00
#
_symmetry.space_group_name_H-M   'P 1'
#
loop_
_entity.id
_entity.type
_entity.pdbx_description
1 polymer ?
#
loop_
_entity_poly.entity_id
_entity_poly.type
_entity_poly.pdbx_seq_one_letter_code
_entity_poly.pdbx_strand_id
1 'polypeptide(L)'
;MRRLLAVIAAVAFTACANDDLVIVFDTTTTSPATSAPSTTSAVTTSPSITTTTIAGYGDQVRSVMVDGEALPAFVDSHSDPAIGRPIPTLTGEGYDGTPITIGPDRTNPMLLVVLAHWCPHCNNEIPEINAIRDADRWPDGLEVVGISSAIAPDRPNFPPARWLVEKDWTYPVLADGIDETRGVYIAGDALGVTGYPFMVLVDATGAVRGRWSGESPADALVALVTDLINPPADV
;
A
#
# COMPACT_ATOMS: atom_id res chain seq x y z
N MET A 1 -52.04 15.95 28.47
CA MET A 1 -52.50 15.08 27.37
C MET A 1 -52.18 15.77 26.06
N ARG A 2 -51.07 15.40 25.40
CA ARG A 2 -50.77 15.82 24.02
C ARG A 2 -50.25 14.58 23.29
N ARG A 3 -51.02 14.13 22.32
CA ARG A 3 -50.74 12.98 21.48
C ARG A 3 -49.75 13.42 20.37
N LEU A 4 -48.58 12.79 20.28
CA LEU A 4 -47.69 12.88 19.13
C LEU A 4 -48.14 11.84 18.09
N LEU A 5 -48.43 12.33 16.89
CA LEU A 5 -48.66 11.51 15.70
C LEU A 5 -47.28 11.20 15.08
N ALA A 6 -46.97 9.93 14.92
CA ALA A 6 -45.84 9.45 14.16
C ALA A 6 -46.25 9.34 12.67
N VAL A 7 -45.51 10.02 11.80
CA VAL A 7 -45.65 9.89 10.34
C VAL A 7 -44.62 8.86 9.88
N ILE A 8 -45.12 7.75 9.35
CA ILE A 8 -44.30 6.71 8.71
C ILE A 8 -44.23 7.07 7.23
N ALA A 9 -43.06 7.42 6.74
CA ALA A 9 -42.78 7.58 5.32
C ALA A 9 -42.32 6.21 4.73
N ALA A 10 -43.16 5.66 3.85
CA ALA A 10 -42.80 4.47 3.07
C ALA A 10 -41.97 4.90 1.87
N VAL A 11 -40.75 4.35 1.76
CA VAL A 11 -39.86 4.47 0.57
C VAL A 11 -40.11 3.26 -0.31
N ALA A 12 -40.64 3.49 -1.50
CA ALA A 12 -40.79 2.47 -2.54
C ALA A 12 -39.49 2.30 -3.30
N PHE A 13 -38.94 1.09 -3.29
CA PHE A 13 -37.84 0.70 -4.16
C PHE A 13 -38.37 0.25 -5.52
N THR A 14 -37.97 0.98 -6.56
CA THR A 14 -38.20 0.56 -7.95
C THR A 14 -37.02 -0.26 -8.39
N ALA A 15 -37.24 -1.54 -8.65
CA ALA A 15 -36.26 -2.45 -9.25
C ALA A 15 -36.23 -2.21 -10.76
N CYS A 16 -35.07 -1.86 -11.31
CA CYS A 16 -34.83 -1.93 -12.77
C CYS A 16 -34.25 -3.29 -13.10
N ALA A 17 -34.91 -3.96 -14.04
CA ALA A 17 -34.54 -5.26 -14.56
C ALA A 17 -33.30 -5.17 -15.47
N ASN A 18 -32.46 -6.19 -15.39
CA ASN A 18 -31.30 -6.40 -16.24
C ASN A 18 -31.74 -6.90 -17.61
N ASP A 19 -31.22 -6.28 -18.67
CA ASP A 19 -31.29 -6.83 -20.04
C ASP A 19 -30.17 -7.87 -20.22
N ASP A 20 -30.59 -9.09 -20.49
CA ASP A 20 -29.72 -10.21 -20.84
C ASP A 20 -29.09 -10.01 -22.24
N LEU A 21 -27.77 -9.92 -22.29
CA LEU A 21 -27.00 -9.92 -23.53
C LEU A 21 -26.82 -11.37 -24.02
N VAL A 22 -27.60 -11.77 -25.02
CA VAL A 22 -27.47 -13.08 -25.68
C VAL A 22 -26.35 -13.00 -26.71
N ILE A 23 -25.23 -13.70 -26.48
CA ILE A 23 -24.18 -13.89 -27.49
C ILE A 23 -24.51 -15.10 -28.33
N VAL A 24 -24.82 -14.91 -29.63
CA VAL A 24 -25.02 -15.96 -30.59
C VAL A 24 -23.72 -16.33 -31.26
N PHE A 25 -23.23 -17.57 -31.08
CA PHE A 25 -22.10 -18.10 -31.82
C PHE A 25 -22.60 -18.72 -33.13
N ASP A 26 -22.18 -18.20 -34.25
CA ASP A 26 -22.45 -18.73 -35.58
C ASP A 26 -21.33 -19.73 -35.95
N THR A 27 -21.66 -21.00 -36.01
CA THR A 27 -20.76 -22.07 -36.42
C THR A 27 -21.02 -22.39 -37.89
N THR A 28 -20.16 -21.91 -38.78
CA THR A 28 -20.19 -22.36 -40.19
C THR A 28 -19.00 -23.29 -40.45
N THR A 29 -19.33 -24.58 -40.55
CA THR A 29 -18.41 -25.64 -41.00
C THR A 29 -18.37 -25.67 -42.52
N THR A 30 -17.21 -25.59 -43.12
CA THR A 30 -17.00 -26.14 -44.50
C THR A 30 -15.52 -26.56 -44.68
N SER A 31 -15.32 -27.82 -44.99
CA SER A 31 -14.11 -28.52 -45.47
C SER A 31 -14.52 -29.26 -46.77
N PRO A 32 -13.61 -29.79 -47.63
CA PRO A 32 -12.21 -29.47 -47.94
C PRO A 32 -11.94 -29.30 -49.47
N ALA A 33 -10.75 -28.83 -49.86
CA ALA A 33 -10.14 -29.28 -51.12
C ALA A 33 -8.61 -29.09 -51.10
N THR A 34 -7.94 -30.16 -51.42
CA THR A 34 -6.52 -30.45 -51.63
C THR A 34 -5.88 -29.66 -52.76
N SER A 35 -4.71 -29.09 -52.58
CA SER A 35 -3.59 -29.06 -53.53
C SER A 35 -2.36 -28.35 -52.92
N ALA A 36 -1.22 -29.03 -52.90
CA ALA A 36 0.14 -28.49 -52.68
C ALA A 36 0.86 -28.45 -54.05
N PRO A 37 2.11 -27.91 -54.19
CA PRO A 37 2.91 -27.02 -53.34
C PRO A 37 3.48 -25.78 -54.10
N SER A 38 3.94 -24.76 -53.43
CA SER A 38 5.07 -23.94 -53.84
C SER A 38 5.62 -23.12 -52.72
N THR A 39 6.86 -23.31 -52.42
CA THR A 39 7.71 -22.59 -51.48
C THR A 39 7.89 -21.13 -51.86
N THR A 40 7.50 -20.22 -50.99
CA THR A 40 8.06 -18.86 -50.96
C THR A 40 8.05 -18.43 -49.48
N SER A 41 9.23 -18.31 -48.90
CA SER A 41 9.40 -17.80 -47.55
C SER A 41 9.09 -16.30 -47.52
N ALA A 42 7.91 -15.96 -47.06
CA ALA A 42 7.58 -14.58 -46.70
C ALA A 42 7.92 -14.40 -45.23
N VAL A 43 8.93 -13.57 -44.94
CA VAL A 43 9.21 -13.06 -43.60
C VAL A 43 8.02 -12.19 -43.19
N THR A 44 7.11 -12.75 -42.44
CA THR A 44 6.03 -12.00 -41.81
C THR A 44 6.58 -11.36 -40.56
N THR A 45 6.97 -10.08 -40.65
CA THR A 45 7.16 -9.24 -39.47
C THR A 45 5.80 -9.04 -38.84
N SER A 46 5.53 -9.82 -37.81
CA SER A 46 4.37 -9.62 -36.96
C SER A 46 4.55 -8.28 -36.20
N PRO A 47 3.60 -7.34 -36.27
CA PRO A 47 3.69 -6.15 -35.44
C PRO A 47 3.61 -6.58 -33.98
N SER A 48 4.66 -6.31 -33.21
CA SER A 48 4.63 -6.42 -31.76
C SER A 48 3.57 -5.43 -31.26
N ILE A 49 2.40 -5.93 -30.92
CA ILE A 49 1.41 -5.15 -30.20
C ILE A 49 1.97 -4.95 -28.80
N THR A 50 2.52 -3.79 -28.55
CA THR A 50 2.83 -3.35 -27.17
C THR A 50 1.48 -3.15 -26.49
N THR A 51 0.99 -4.19 -25.85
CA THR A 51 -0.16 -4.08 -24.96
C THR A 51 0.30 -3.25 -23.75
N THR A 52 -0.02 -1.96 -23.75
CA THR A 52 0.08 -1.15 -22.52
C THR A 52 -0.99 -1.68 -21.58
N THR A 53 -0.62 -2.61 -20.74
CA THR A 53 -1.49 -3.08 -19.67
C THR A 53 -1.68 -1.88 -18.73
N ILE A 54 -2.89 -1.33 -18.69
CA ILE A 54 -3.27 -0.39 -17.64
C ILE A 54 -3.23 -1.21 -16.36
N ALA A 55 -2.33 -0.85 -15.43
CA ALA A 55 -2.19 -1.53 -14.17
C ALA A 55 -3.56 -1.58 -13.47
N GLY A 56 -4.14 -2.77 -13.37
CA GLY A 56 -5.38 -3.02 -12.66
C GLY A 56 -5.16 -3.09 -11.15
N TYR A 57 -6.24 -3.22 -10.39
CA TYR A 57 -6.16 -3.37 -8.92
C TYR A 57 -5.24 -4.53 -8.52
N GLY A 58 -5.37 -5.71 -9.18
CA GLY A 58 -4.55 -6.88 -8.92
C GLY A 58 -3.04 -6.68 -9.15
N ASP A 59 -2.66 -5.72 -9.99
CA ASP A 59 -1.26 -5.40 -10.22
C ASP A 59 -0.67 -4.48 -9.13
N GLN A 60 -1.51 -3.93 -8.26
CA GLN A 60 -1.12 -3.00 -7.19
C GLN A 60 -1.15 -3.64 -5.80
N VAL A 61 -1.77 -4.80 -5.66
CA VAL A 61 -1.79 -5.61 -4.43
C VAL A 61 -0.79 -6.74 -4.59
N ARG A 62 0.07 -6.94 -3.61
CA ARG A 62 1.08 -7.99 -3.61
C ARG A 62 0.86 -8.95 -2.45
N SER A 63 1.42 -10.16 -2.56
CA SER A 63 1.42 -11.08 -1.44
C SER A 63 2.35 -10.58 -0.34
N VAL A 64 1.84 -10.51 0.88
CA VAL A 64 2.63 -10.23 2.08
C VAL A 64 2.48 -11.41 3.04
N MET A 65 3.59 -11.91 3.53
CA MET A 65 3.64 -12.89 4.62
C MET A 65 4.01 -12.18 5.92
N VAL A 66 3.38 -12.58 7.00
CA VAL A 66 3.65 -12.08 8.35
C VAL A 66 4.12 -13.24 9.21
N ASP A 67 5.28 -13.10 9.86
CA ASP A 67 5.79 -14.02 10.86
C ASP A 67 6.03 -13.26 12.17
N GLY A 68 5.54 -13.81 13.26
CA GLY A 68 5.55 -13.17 14.56
C GLY A 68 4.19 -12.62 14.99
N GLU A 69 4.17 -11.99 16.17
CA GLU A 69 2.95 -11.43 16.76
C GLU A 69 2.65 -10.03 16.16
N ALA A 70 1.43 -9.82 15.68
CA ALA A 70 0.98 -8.51 15.25
C ALA A 70 1.00 -7.50 16.41
N LEU A 71 1.36 -6.26 16.10
CA LEU A 71 1.28 -5.18 17.07
C LEU A 71 -0.18 -4.83 17.38
N PRO A 72 -0.49 -4.45 18.62
CA PRO A 72 -1.83 -3.99 18.96
C PRO A 72 -2.20 -2.76 18.14
N ALA A 73 -3.49 -2.60 17.85
CA ALA A 73 -4.00 -1.41 17.17
C ALA A 73 -3.53 -0.13 17.90
N PHE A 74 -3.05 0.84 17.13
CA PHE A 74 -2.58 2.11 17.70
C PHE A 74 -3.75 2.93 18.22
N VAL A 75 -3.59 3.49 19.41
CA VAL A 75 -4.58 4.40 20.03
C VAL A 75 -3.98 5.80 20.16
N ASP A 76 -2.88 5.93 20.88
CA ASP A 76 -2.14 7.19 21.05
C ASP A 76 -0.66 6.92 21.37
N SER A 77 0.20 7.93 21.13
CA SER A 77 1.64 7.80 21.30
C SER A 77 2.12 7.85 22.76
N HIS A 78 1.30 8.33 23.69
CA HIS A 78 1.71 8.46 25.11
C HIS A 78 1.57 7.15 25.88
N SER A 79 0.67 6.28 25.44
CA SER A 79 0.34 5.02 26.11
C SER A 79 0.36 3.84 25.15
N ASP A 80 1.22 3.89 24.14
CA ASP A 80 1.27 2.86 23.10
C ASP A 80 1.81 1.53 23.65
N PRO A 81 0.96 0.46 23.69
CA PRO A 81 1.37 -0.83 24.21
C PRO A 81 2.35 -1.60 23.30
N ALA A 82 2.67 -1.06 22.12
CA ALA A 82 3.66 -1.64 21.22
C ALA A 82 5.10 -1.23 21.58
N ILE A 83 5.29 -0.20 22.38
CA ILE A 83 6.65 0.28 22.74
C ILE A 83 7.44 -0.84 23.41
N GLY A 84 8.66 -1.06 22.90
CA GLY A 84 9.57 -2.13 23.35
C GLY A 84 9.25 -3.52 22.79
N ARG A 85 8.13 -3.71 22.09
CA ARG A 85 7.84 -5.00 21.42
C ARG A 85 8.63 -5.14 20.12
N PRO A 86 9.07 -6.35 19.77
CA PRO A 86 9.61 -6.59 18.43
C PRO A 86 8.50 -6.41 17.39
N ILE A 87 8.85 -5.83 16.24
CA ILE A 87 7.95 -5.84 15.08
C ILE A 87 7.83 -7.25 14.50
N PRO A 88 6.68 -7.63 13.92
CA PRO A 88 6.60 -8.86 13.12
C PRO A 88 7.52 -8.76 11.89
N THR A 89 7.95 -9.91 11.39
CA THR A 89 8.60 -9.98 10.09
C THR A 89 7.55 -9.91 8.98
N LEU A 90 7.70 -8.93 8.09
CA LEU A 90 6.89 -8.78 6.88
C LEU A 90 7.76 -9.13 5.68
N THR A 91 7.33 -10.07 4.86
CA THR A 91 8.02 -10.46 3.63
C THR A 91 7.07 -10.29 2.44
N GLY A 92 7.53 -9.56 1.44
CA GLY A 92 6.77 -9.30 0.22
C GLY A 92 7.66 -8.69 -0.85
N GLU A 93 7.09 -7.90 -1.73
CA GLU A 93 7.83 -7.26 -2.83
C GLU A 93 7.36 -5.82 -3.07
N GLY A 94 8.20 -5.05 -3.72
CA GLY A 94 7.85 -3.74 -4.26
C GLY A 94 7.04 -3.85 -5.56
N TYR A 95 6.63 -2.70 -6.09
CA TYR A 95 5.90 -2.65 -7.37
C TYR A 95 6.74 -3.09 -8.58
N ASP A 96 8.06 -3.02 -8.46
CA ASP A 96 9.03 -3.48 -9.46
C ASP A 96 9.41 -4.97 -9.32
N GLY A 97 8.81 -5.67 -8.35
CA GLY A 97 9.11 -7.07 -8.03
C GLY A 97 10.36 -7.25 -7.16
N THR A 98 10.98 -6.19 -6.66
CA THR A 98 12.12 -6.29 -5.74
C THR A 98 11.65 -6.90 -4.41
N PRO A 99 12.24 -8.00 -3.94
CA PRO A 99 11.91 -8.58 -2.65
C PRO A 99 12.24 -7.63 -1.50
N ILE A 100 11.32 -7.51 -0.54
CA ILE A 100 11.47 -6.67 0.65
C ILE A 100 11.17 -7.51 1.88
N THR A 101 12.07 -7.44 2.85
CA THR A 101 11.89 -8.04 4.18
C THR A 101 12.06 -6.95 5.24
N ILE A 102 11.06 -6.79 6.07
CA ILE A 102 11.02 -5.89 7.22
C ILE A 102 10.89 -6.79 8.45
N GLY A 103 11.77 -6.66 9.42
CA GLY A 103 11.74 -7.56 10.59
C GLY A 103 12.62 -7.08 11.73
N PRO A 104 12.64 -7.81 12.87
CA PRO A 104 13.41 -7.44 14.04
C PRO A 104 14.93 -7.71 13.91
N ASP A 105 15.33 -8.62 13.03
CA ASP A 105 16.76 -8.95 12.82
C ASP A 105 17.46 -7.84 12.03
N ARG A 106 17.95 -6.83 12.74
CA ARG A 106 18.48 -5.59 12.16
C ARG A 106 19.81 -5.21 12.79
N THR A 107 20.54 -4.36 12.06
CA THR A 107 21.77 -3.70 12.56
C THR A 107 21.62 -2.20 12.68
N ASN A 108 20.56 -1.64 12.06
CA ASN A 108 20.30 -0.20 12.01
C ASN A 108 18.85 0.09 12.45
N PRO A 109 18.57 1.26 13.01
CA PRO A 109 17.21 1.71 13.23
C PRO A 109 16.47 1.88 11.90
N MET A 110 15.14 1.77 11.92
CA MET A 110 14.31 1.90 10.72
C MET A 110 13.04 2.69 11.01
N LEU A 111 12.71 3.58 10.08
CA LEU A 111 11.43 4.26 10.01
C LEU A 111 10.57 3.62 8.93
N LEU A 112 9.47 2.99 9.33
CA LEU A 112 8.42 2.55 8.42
C LEU A 112 7.44 3.68 8.22
N VAL A 113 7.10 3.97 6.96
CA VAL A 113 6.13 5.00 6.58
C VAL A 113 4.99 4.33 5.81
N VAL A 114 3.85 4.16 6.47
CA VAL A 114 2.67 3.54 5.85
C VAL A 114 1.81 4.61 5.18
N LEU A 115 1.63 4.46 3.89
CA LEU A 115 1.03 5.45 3.01
C LEU A 115 -0.19 4.91 2.29
N ALA A 116 -1.20 5.77 2.11
CA ALA A 116 -2.34 5.52 1.23
C ALA A 116 -2.38 6.57 0.11
N HIS A 117 -2.38 6.14 -1.15
CA HIS A 117 -2.28 7.02 -2.32
C HIS A 117 -3.35 8.12 -2.39
N TRP A 118 -4.53 7.81 -1.86
CA TRP A 118 -5.68 8.72 -1.85
C TRP A 118 -5.73 9.66 -0.65
N CYS A 119 -4.88 9.46 0.36
CA CYS A 119 -4.91 10.24 1.59
C CYS A 119 -4.28 11.64 1.37
N PRO A 120 -4.99 12.75 1.64
CA PRO A 120 -4.43 14.09 1.50
C PRO A 120 -3.20 14.33 2.39
N HIS A 121 -3.22 13.83 3.64
CA HIS A 121 -2.12 13.95 4.58
C HIS A 121 -0.87 13.19 4.11
N CYS A 122 -1.01 12.03 3.45
CA CYS A 122 0.12 11.34 2.82
C CYS A 122 0.73 12.16 1.67
N ASN A 123 -0.14 12.85 0.91
CA ASN A 123 0.32 13.73 -0.17
C ASN A 123 1.11 14.94 0.33
N ASN A 124 0.89 15.39 1.56
CA ASN A 124 1.64 16.45 2.22
C ASN A 124 2.89 15.91 2.92
N GLU A 125 2.84 14.72 3.50
CA GLU A 125 3.96 14.11 4.24
C GLU A 125 5.14 13.73 3.34
N ILE A 126 4.88 13.20 2.14
CA ILE A 126 5.96 12.77 1.23
C ILE A 126 6.92 13.91 0.87
N PRO A 127 6.49 15.13 0.52
CA PRO A 127 7.39 16.27 0.32
C PRO A 127 8.26 16.61 1.52
N GLU A 128 7.75 16.49 2.75
CA GLU A 128 8.52 16.73 3.98
C GLU A 128 9.61 15.67 4.15
N ILE A 129 9.28 14.38 3.93
CA ILE A 129 10.23 13.27 3.96
C ILE A 129 11.31 13.44 2.88
N ASN A 130 10.91 13.84 1.67
CA ASN A 130 11.84 14.10 0.58
C ASN A 130 12.79 15.27 0.91
N ALA A 131 12.28 16.34 1.52
CA ALA A 131 13.11 17.48 1.93
C ALA A 131 14.15 17.08 2.98
N ILE A 132 13.82 16.15 3.90
CA ILE A 132 14.79 15.60 4.85
C ILE A 132 15.85 14.79 4.12
N ARG A 133 15.46 13.92 3.18
CA ARG A 133 16.37 13.13 2.34
C ARG A 133 17.34 14.03 1.57
N ASP A 134 16.80 15.00 0.85
CA ASP A 134 17.57 15.87 -0.06
C ASP A 134 18.56 16.76 0.68
N ALA A 135 18.25 17.07 1.93
CA ALA A 135 19.13 17.81 2.83
C ALA A 135 20.04 16.92 3.71
N ASP A 136 19.99 15.58 3.52
CA ASP A 136 20.77 14.59 4.29
C ASP A 136 20.64 14.79 5.82
N ARG A 137 19.36 14.93 6.29
CA ARG A 137 19.08 15.28 7.68
C ARG A 137 18.58 14.11 8.54
N TRP A 138 18.44 12.93 7.96
CA TRP A 138 18.10 11.76 8.77
C TRP A 138 19.24 11.43 9.73
N PRO A 139 18.95 10.88 10.93
CA PRO A 139 19.98 10.34 11.80
C PRO A 139 20.84 9.30 11.08
N ASP A 140 22.15 9.28 11.40
CA ASP A 140 23.11 8.35 10.81
C ASP A 140 22.62 6.89 10.92
N GLY A 141 22.66 6.18 9.81
CA GLY A 141 22.29 4.78 9.74
C GLY A 141 20.77 4.51 9.77
N LEU A 142 19.91 5.52 9.84
CA LEU A 142 18.46 5.31 9.76
C LEU A 142 18.06 4.78 8.37
N GLU A 143 17.41 3.66 8.34
CA GLU A 143 16.76 3.14 7.13
C GLU A 143 15.32 3.62 7.05
N VAL A 144 14.89 4.12 5.89
CA VAL A 144 13.49 4.50 5.65
C VAL A 144 12.87 3.52 4.66
N VAL A 145 11.72 2.95 4.99
CA VAL A 145 10.99 2.03 4.14
C VAL A 145 9.53 2.42 4.08
N GLY A 146 9.00 2.59 2.87
CA GLY A 146 7.58 2.82 2.65
C GLY A 146 6.78 1.51 2.69
N ILE A 147 5.52 1.60 3.09
CA ILE A 147 4.52 0.55 2.91
C ILE A 147 3.33 1.20 2.22
N SER A 148 3.08 0.83 0.98
CA SER A 148 1.91 1.33 0.23
C SER A 148 0.71 0.45 0.53
N SER A 149 -0.22 0.96 1.32
CA SER A 149 -1.37 0.25 1.86
C SER A 149 -2.69 0.90 1.46
N ALA A 150 -3.81 0.33 1.86
CA ALA A 150 -5.17 0.85 1.63
C ALA A 150 -5.46 1.20 0.17
N ILE A 151 -5.12 0.28 -0.74
CA ILE A 151 -5.23 0.48 -2.18
C ILE A 151 -6.69 0.51 -2.60
N ALA A 152 -7.12 1.60 -3.25
CA ALA A 152 -8.51 1.84 -3.64
C ALA A 152 -8.58 2.39 -5.08
N PRO A 153 -9.01 1.58 -6.07
CA PRO A 153 -8.99 1.95 -7.50
C PRO A 153 -9.88 3.15 -7.86
N ASP A 154 -10.92 3.37 -7.08
CA ASP A 154 -11.91 4.45 -7.24
C ASP A 154 -11.50 5.77 -6.57
N ARG A 155 -10.33 5.79 -5.92
CA ARG A 155 -9.83 6.94 -5.20
C ARG A 155 -8.76 7.71 -6.00
N PRO A 156 -8.51 9.00 -5.65
CA PRO A 156 -7.46 9.79 -6.29
C PRO A 156 -6.08 9.14 -6.27
N ASN A 157 -5.23 9.50 -7.23
CA ASN A 157 -3.83 9.08 -7.35
C ASN A 157 -3.63 7.57 -7.57
N PHE A 158 -4.65 6.86 -8.04
CA PHE A 158 -4.48 5.47 -8.48
C PHE A 158 -3.79 5.43 -9.87
N PRO A 159 -2.90 4.50 -10.14
CA PRO A 159 -2.38 3.45 -9.27
C PRO A 159 -1.26 3.95 -8.34
N PRO A 160 -1.12 3.40 -7.12
CA PRO A 160 -0.12 3.83 -6.13
C PRO A 160 1.32 3.74 -6.64
N ALA A 161 1.66 2.77 -7.46
CA ALA A 161 2.99 2.68 -8.07
C ALA A 161 3.38 3.94 -8.84
N ARG A 162 2.46 4.48 -9.66
CA ARG A 162 2.67 5.71 -10.42
C ARG A 162 2.70 6.93 -9.49
N TRP A 163 1.78 6.98 -8.52
CA TRP A 163 1.71 8.06 -7.56
C TRP A 163 3.01 8.23 -6.76
N LEU A 164 3.64 7.15 -6.32
CA LEU A 164 4.93 7.20 -5.62
C LEU A 164 6.03 7.79 -6.51
N VAL A 165 6.06 7.43 -7.80
CA VAL A 165 6.99 8.03 -8.78
C VAL A 165 6.71 9.53 -8.96
N GLU A 166 5.44 9.92 -9.13
CA GLU A 166 5.03 11.33 -9.28
C GLU A 166 5.35 12.16 -8.04
N LYS A 167 5.42 11.52 -6.86
CA LYS A 167 5.79 12.12 -5.58
C LYS A 167 7.29 12.09 -5.29
N ASP A 168 8.10 11.60 -6.22
CA ASP A 168 9.56 11.46 -6.03
C ASP A 168 9.93 10.60 -4.79
N TRP A 169 9.15 9.56 -4.53
CA TRP A 169 9.47 8.59 -3.49
C TRP A 169 10.57 7.64 -3.97
N THR A 170 11.76 7.74 -3.40
CA THR A 170 12.94 6.97 -3.83
C THR A 170 13.38 5.89 -2.83
N TYR A 171 12.76 5.83 -1.66
CA TYR A 171 13.02 4.77 -0.68
C TYR A 171 12.39 3.45 -1.14
N PRO A 172 12.91 2.29 -0.67
CA PRO A 172 12.23 1.01 -0.86
C PRO A 172 10.76 1.09 -0.41
N VAL A 173 9.86 0.41 -1.12
CA VAL A 173 8.45 0.39 -0.77
C VAL A 173 7.88 -1.02 -0.89
N LEU A 174 7.34 -1.55 0.21
CA LEU A 174 6.55 -2.77 0.23
C LEU A 174 5.14 -2.47 -0.31
N ALA A 175 4.72 -3.17 -1.35
CA ALA A 175 3.33 -3.14 -1.80
C ALA A 175 2.50 -4.07 -0.89
N ASP A 176 1.52 -3.49 -0.18
CA ASP A 176 0.75 -4.25 0.81
C ASP A 176 -0.19 -5.25 0.13
N GLY A 177 -0.45 -6.34 0.86
CA GLY A 177 -1.42 -7.36 0.51
C GLY A 177 -2.78 -7.11 1.16
N ILE A 178 -3.79 -7.82 0.69
CA ILE A 178 -5.12 -7.82 1.31
C ILE A 178 -5.52 -9.23 1.75
N ASP A 179 -5.98 -9.36 2.98
CA ASP A 179 -6.74 -10.51 3.44
C ASP A 179 -8.22 -10.26 3.13
N GLU A 180 -8.68 -10.79 2.00
CA GLU A 180 -10.06 -10.59 1.53
C GLU A 180 -11.09 -11.17 2.51
N THR A 181 -10.72 -12.19 3.29
CA THR A 181 -11.62 -12.82 4.27
C THR A 181 -11.91 -11.89 5.45
N ARG A 182 -10.90 -11.15 5.89
CA ARG A 182 -10.98 -10.20 7.01
C ARG A 182 -11.25 -8.76 6.51
N GLY A 183 -11.04 -8.48 5.24
CA GLY A 183 -11.17 -7.15 4.66
C GLY A 183 -10.09 -6.17 5.17
N VAL A 184 -8.89 -6.66 5.48
CA VAL A 184 -7.79 -5.85 6.02
C VAL A 184 -6.55 -5.91 5.14
N TYR A 185 -5.77 -4.85 5.15
CA TYR A 185 -4.44 -4.82 4.53
C TYR A 185 -3.43 -5.46 5.48
N ILE A 186 -2.70 -6.46 4.97
CA ILE A 186 -1.94 -7.42 5.79
C ILE A 186 -0.82 -6.75 6.58
N ALA A 187 0.02 -5.94 5.92
CA ALA A 187 1.10 -5.24 6.61
C ALA A 187 0.56 -4.14 7.54
N GLY A 188 -0.47 -3.41 7.11
CA GLY A 188 -1.13 -2.40 7.93
C GLY A 188 -1.72 -2.99 9.22
N ASP A 189 -2.44 -4.12 9.12
CA ASP A 189 -3.02 -4.83 10.26
C ASP A 189 -1.93 -5.35 11.21
N ALA A 190 -0.88 -5.97 10.66
CA ALA A 190 0.25 -6.51 11.44
C ALA A 190 1.01 -5.42 12.22
N LEU A 191 1.06 -4.20 11.72
CA LEU A 191 1.68 -3.04 12.38
C LEU A 191 0.72 -2.23 13.25
N GLY A 192 -0.56 -2.61 13.30
CA GLY A 192 -1.59 -1.95 14.09
C GLY A 192 -1.97 -0.56 13.58
N VAL A 193 -1.94 -0.35 12.26
CA VAL A 193 -2.25 0.92 11.59
C VAL A 193 -3.72 1.27 11.73
N THR A 194 -4.01 2.50 12.17
CA THR A 194 -5.39 3.00 12.34
C THR A 194 -5.69 4.28 11.58
N GLY A 195 -4.69 4.85 10.89
CA GLY A 195 -4.82 6.08 10.09
C GLY A 195 -3.63 6.26 9.15
N TYR A 196 -3.67 7.27 8.27
CA TYR A 196 -2.61 7.55 7.30
C TYR A 196 -2.25 9.03 7.25
N PRO A 197 -0.95 9.40 7.02
CA PRO A 197 0.19 8.51 7.07
C PRO A 197 0.36 7.91 8.47
N PHE A 198 1.07 6.77 8.55
CA PHE A 198 1.37 6.14 9.83
C PHE A 198 2.84 5.78 9.89
N MET A 199 3.47 6.08 10.99
CA MET A 199 4.90 5.84 11.21
C MET A 199 5.11 4.79 12.30
N VAL A 200 6.10 3.92 12.05
CA VAL A 200 6.62 3.00 13.06
C VAL A 200 8.13 3.13 13.07
N LEU A 201 8.67 3.64 14.16
CA LEU A 201 10.11 3.71 14.38
C LEU A 201 10.56 2.50 15.20
N VAL A 202 11.53 1.77 14.70
CA VAL A 202 12.17 0.65 15.40
C VAL A 202 13.66 0.92 15.56
N ASP A 203 14.22 0.45 16.67
CA ASP A 203 15.66 0.52 16.89
C ASP A 203 16.43 -0.60 16.19
N ALA A 204 17.75 -0.61 16.37
CA ALA A 204 18.64 -1.62 15.79
C ALA A 204 18.40 -3.05 16.32
N THR A 205 17.60 -3.23 17.36
CA THR A 205 17.18 -4.55 17.88
C THR A 205 15.83 -4.99 17.33
N GLY A 206 15.19 -4.16 16.49
CA GLY A 206 13.85 -4.40 15.95
C GLY A 206 12.71 -4.09 16.93
N ALA A 207 13.02 -3.48 18.09
CA ALA A 207 12.00 -3.07 19.04
C ALA A 207 11.36 -1.73 18.66
N VAL A 208 10.05 -1.63 18.79
CA VAL A 208 9.30 -0.40 18.54
C VAL A 208 9.71 0.69 19.52
N ARG A 209 10.15 1.84 19.01
CA ARG A 209 10.53 3.04 19.78
C ARG A 209 9.44 4.10 19.77
N GLY A 210 8.61 4.12 18.73
CA GLY A 210 7.49 5.03 18.63
C GLY A 210 6.59 4.68 17.46
N ARG A 211 5.30 5.00 17.63
CA ARG A 211 4.31 4.99 16.54
C ARG A 211 3.49 6.27 16.62
N TRP A 212 3.12 6.79 15.46
CA TRP A 212 2.23 7.95 15.36
C TRP A 212 1.52 7.97 14.01
N SER A 213 0.43 8.72 13.95
CA SER A 213 -0.35 8.94 12.73
C SER A 213 -0.49 10.43 12.45
N GLY A 214 -0.58 10.78 11.19
CA GLY A 214 -0.71 12.16 10.71
C GLY A 214 0.58 12.71 10.15
N GLU A 215 0.46 13.86 9.46
CA GLU A 215 1.58 14.57 8.83
C GLU A 215 2.38 15.39 9.87
N SER A 216 3.67 15.54 9.59
CA SER A 216 4.60 16.29 10.43
C SER A 216 5.52 17.17 9.57
N PRO A 217 5.75 18.44 9.93
CA PRO A 217 6.79 19.23 9.28
C PRO A 217 8.17 18.56 9.40
N ALA A 218 9.01 18.70 8.37
CA ALA A 218 10.33 18.06 8.30
C ALA A 218 11.17 18.25 9.57
N ASP A 219 11.22 19.46 10.11
CA ASP A 219 12.00 19.76 11.32
C ASP A 219 11.50 19.01 12.56
N ALA A 220 10.18 18.92 12.72
CA ALA A 220 9.56 18.19 13.82
C ALA A 220 9.78 16.69 13.69
N LEU A 221 9.69 16.15 12.45
CA LEU A 221 9.90 14.74 12.18
C LEU A 221 11.35 14.32 12.47
N VAL A 222 12.34 15.10 12.00
CA VAL A 222 13.77 14.85 12.31
C VAL A 222 14.03 14.89 13.80
N ALA A 223 13.51 15.90 14.51
CA ALA A 223 13.70 16.01 15.96
C ALA A 223 13.10 14.80 16.69
N LEU A 224 11.85 14.43 16.37
CA LEU A 224 11.16 13.29 16.99
C LEU A 224 11.92 11.97 16.76
N VAL A 225 12.32 11.70 15.53
CA VAL A 225 13.05 10.48 15.18
C VAL A 225 14.41 10.43 15.89
N THR A 226 15.13 11.56 15.94
CA THR A 226 16.42 11.67 16.63
C THR A 226 16.28 11.41 18.13
N ASP A 227 15.28 12.00 18.79
CA ASP A 227 15.05 11.83 20.21
C ASP A 227 14.65 10.41 20.59
N LEU A 228 13.85 9.75 19.74
CA LEU A 228 13.42 8.36 19.97
C LEU A 228 14.53 7.33 19.74
N ILE A 229 15.46 7.60 18.81
CA ILE A 229 16.62 6.73 18.58
C ILE A 229 17.70 6.93 19.66
N ASN A 230 17.92 8.19 20.06
CA ASN A 230 18.94 8.58 21.03
C ASN A 230 18.27 9.25 22.25
N PRO A 231 17.52 8.49 23.06
CA PRO A 231 16.88 9.09 24.22
C PRO A 231 17.96 9.70 25.13
N PRO A 232 17.71 10.88 25.74
CA PRO A 232 18.64 11.45 26.69
C PRO A 232 18.91 10.42 27.80
N ALA A 233 20.19 10.30 28.19
CA ALA A 233 20.54 9.44 29.31
C ALA A 233 19.74 9.90 30.54
N ASP A 234 19.04 8.96 31.18
CA ASP A 234 18.28 9.25 32.40
C ASP A 234 19.17 9.99 33.39
N VAL A 235 18.76 11.20 33.74
CA VAL A 235 19.43 12.06 34.71
C VAL A 235 19.05 11.62 36.11
#